data_1586b4d682c842e6a1df9678a4bb08ce
#
_entry.id   1586b4d682c842e6a1df9678a4bb08ce
#
_cell.length_a   1.000
_cell.length_b   1.000
_cell.length_c   1.000
_cell.angle_alpha   90.00
_cell.angle_beta   90.00
_cell.angle_gamma   90.00
#
_symmetry.space_group_name_H-M   'P 1'
#
loop_
_entity.id
_entity.type
_entity.pdbx_description
1 polymer ?
#
loop_
_entity_poly.entity_id
_entity_poly.type
_entity_poly.pdbx_seq_one_letter_code
_entity_poly.pdbx_strand_id
1 'polypeptide(L)'
;MNDLEQLTEVMIKDRKAITSSLNVAEVFNKRHKHILRKIDQIKDDWSKVISSKELGSKSSPVKQNELGPFLGSTKKRFKDHFKENTYIAENGRTVRSYDLDRFGFTMLVTSFNGKEAMKFKLAYFSRFDEMEQELIKRNTLYDIEKDLRRQLTDCLKEHYQGDNLSAEIRSMTQLLYMVTAGNNASKLKRDRGLDRKASVFAEALTSAERSKYMAKESQLIALYQAGVTDYHELKAKLRDPK
;
A
#
# COMPACT_ATOMS: atom_id res chain seq x y z
N MET A 1 -19.23 4.22 -17.12
CA MET A 1 -18.64 3.37 -16.07
C MET A 1 -19.52 2.16 -15.97
N ASN A 2 -18.95 0.96 -16.18
CA ASN A 2 -19.77 -0.28 -16.19
C ASN A 2 -20.20 -0.60 -14.75
N ASP A 3 -21.46 -0.96 -14.56
CA ASP A 3 -22.02 -1.39 -13.25
C ASP A 3 -21.15 -2.48 -12.54
N LEU A 4 -20.40 -3.25 -13.31
CA LEU A 4 -19.47 -4.27 -12.82
C LEU A 4 -18.25 -3.69 -12.08
N GLU A 5 -17.77 -2.50 -12.45
CA GLU A 5 -16.64 -1.83 -11.78
C GLU A 5 -17.05 -1.27 -10.41
N GLN A 6 -18.31 -0.91 -10.24
CA GLN A 6 -18.85 -0.45 -8.95
C GLN A 6 -19.08 -1.61 -7.98
N LEU A 7 -19.34 -2.82 -8.49
CA LEU A 7 -19.58 -4.01 -7.67
C LEU A 7 -18.30 -4.69 -7.19
N THR A 8 -17.21 -4.58 -7.96
CA THR A 8 -15.92 -5.23 -7.61
C THR A 8 -15.06 -4.33 -6.72
N GLU A 9 -15.20 -4.47 -5.42
CA GLU A 9 -14.45 -3.68 -4.46
C GLU A 9 -13.05 -4.28 -4.21
N VAL A 10 -12.02 -3.61 -4.73
CA VAL A 10 -10.62 -3.84 -4.39
C VAL A 10 -10.06 -2.55 -3.78
N MET A 11 -9.51 -2.66 -2.60
CA MET A 11 -8.98 -1.53 -1.83
C MET A 11 -7.52 -1.72 -1.46
N ILE A 12 -6.83 -0.62 -1.15
CA ILE A 12 -5.46 -0.68 -0.63
C ILE A 12 -5.51 -0.69 0.89
N LYS A 13 -4.99 -1.76 1.50
CA LYS A 13 -4.84 -1.91 2.94
C LYS A 13 -3.47 -2.52 3.27
N ASP A 14 -2.78 -1.97 4.26
CA ASP A 14 -1.43 -2.45 4.65
C ASP A 14 -0.47 -2.58 3.46
N ARG A 15 -0.50 -1.63 2.53
CA ARG A 15 0.29 -1.61 1.28
C ARG A 15 0.05 -2.81 0.35
N LYS A 16 -1.14 -3.37 0.38
CA LYS A 16 -1.58 -4.44 -0.53
C LYS A 16 -2.93 -4.12 -1.13
N ALA A 17 -3.13 -4.50 -2.38
CA ALA A 17 -4.45 -4.54 -2.98
C ALA A 17 -5.20 -5.76 -2.42
N ILE A 18 -6.36 -5.54 -1.83
CA ILE A 18 -7.18 -6.59 -1.20
C ILE A 18 -8.64 -6.45 -1.58
N THR A 19 -9.36 -7.56 -1.50
CA THR A 19 -10.84 -7.59 -1.50
C THR A 19 -11.35 -8.41 -0.32
N SER A 20 -12.61 -8.21 0.06
CA SER A 20 -13.21 -8.96 1.17
C SER A 20 -13.92 -10.23 0.69
N SER A 21 -13.96 -11.25 1.54
CA SER A 21 -14.76 -12.46 1.29
C SER A 21 -16.26 -12.18 1.20
N LEU A 22 -16.73 -11.08 1.79
CA LEU A 22 -18.10 -10.59 1.69
C LEU A 22 -18.39 -10.07 0.29
N ASN A 23 -17.54 -9.16 -0.21
CA ASN A 23 -17.71 -8.61 -1.55
C ASN A 23 -17.60 -9.71 -2.62
N VAL A 24 -16.72 -10.70 -2.45
CA VAL A 24 -16.68 -11.88 -3.33
C VAL A 24 -17.99 -12.65 -3.29
N ALA A 25 -18.59 -12.84 -2.11
CA ALA A 25 -19.87 -13.53 -1.98
C ALA A 25 -20.99 -12.80 -2.72
N GLU A 26 -21.08 -11.49 -2.55
CA GLU A 26 -22.06 -10.62 -3.18
C GLU A 26 -21.93 -10.64 -4.71
N VAL A 27 -20.75 -10.31 -5.23
CA VAL A 27 -20.48 -10.21 -6.67
C VAL A 27 -20.70 -11.54 -7.39
N PHE A 28 -20.32 -12.67 -6.79
CA PHE A 28 -20.54 -13.99 -7.39
C PHE A 28 -21.91 -14.60 -7.06
N ASN A 29 -22.80 -13.84 -6.44
CA ASN A 29 -24.13 -14.26 -6.00
C ASN A 29 -24.09 -15.58 -5.21
N LYS A 30 -23.20 -15.66 -4.24
CA LYS A 30 -23.00 -16.84 -3.38
C LYS A 30 -23.26 -16.48 -1.92
N ARG A 31 -23.84 -17.41 -1.16
CA ARG A 31 -23.97 -17.22 0.29
C ARG A 31 -22.59 -17.15 0.92
N HIS A 32 -22.31 -16.15 1.76
CA HIS A 32 -21.01 -15.95 2.40
C HIS A 32 -20.50 -17.18 3.15
N LYS A 33 -21.41 -17.95 3.80
CA LYS A 33 -21.06 -19.22 4.43
C LYS A 33 -20.41 -20.25 3.48
N HIS A 34 -20.77 -20.22 2.19
CA HIS A 34 -20.17 -21.12 1.19
C HIS A 34 -18.76 -20.65 0.81
N ILE A 35 -18.55 -19.34 0.75
CA ILE A 35 -17.23 -18.74 0.57
C ILE A 35 -16.31 -19.12 1.73
N LEU A 36 -16.78 -18.96 2.98
CA LEU A 36 -15.99 -19.33 4.16
C LEU A 36 -15.63 -20.82 4.17
N ARG A 37 -16.59 -21.70 3.86
CA ARG A 37 -16.33 -23.16 3.75
C ARG A 37 -15.28 -23.46 2.68
N LYS A 38 -15.32 -22.77 1.55
CA LYS A 38 -14.30 -22.93 0.49
C LYS A 38 -12.93 -22.47 0.94
N ILE A 39 -12.85 -21.37 1.68
CA ILE A 39 -11.59 -20.87 2.27
C ILE A 39 -11.04 -21.89 3.28
N ASP A 40 -11.90 -22.44 4.13
CA ASP A 40 -11.49 -23.49 5.08
C ASP A 40 -10.95 -24.73 4.35
N GLN A 41 -11.59 -25.17 3.26
CA GLN A 41 -11.10 -26.26 2.43
C GLN A 41 -9.72 -25.94 1.83
N ILE A 42 -9.52 -24.73 1.28
CA ILE A 42 -8.21 -24.31 0.75
C ILE A 42 -7.17 -24.32 1.87
N LYS A 43 -7.50 -23.90 3.09
CA LYS A 43 -6.62 -23.92 4.25
C LYS A 43 -6.17 -25.34 4.60
N ASP A 44 -7.12 -26.29 4.62
CA ASP A 44 -6.84 -27.69 4.93
C ASP A 44 -5.96 -28.33 3.85
N ASP A 45 -6.26 -28.09 2.57
CA ASP A 45 -5.49 -28.62 1.46
C ASP A 45 -4.09 -27.99 1.41
N TRP A 46 -3.96 -26.70 1.71
CA TRP A 46 -2.67 -26.02 1.88
C TRP A 46 -1.82 -26.67 2.96
N SER A 47 -2.42 -26.95 4.13
CA SER A 47 -1.75 -27.60 5.26
C SER A 47 -1.26 -28.99 4.91
N LYS A 48 -2.05 -29.80 4.19
CA LYS A 48 -1.67 -31.14 3.72
C LYS A 48 -0.49 -31.10 2.76
N VAL A 49 -0.49 -30.13 1.80
CA VAL A 49 0.60 -29.97 0.83
C VAL A 49 1.91 -29.60 1.51
N ILE A 50 1.86 -28.71 2.51
CA ILE A 50 3.07 -28.31 3.26
C ILE A 50 3.59 -29.47 4.12
N SER A 51 2.70 -30.15 4.87
CA SER A 51 3.07 -31.28 5.73
C SER A 51 3.64 -32.46 4.95
N SER A 52 3.12 -32.77 3.75
CA SER A 52 3.65 -33.86 2.90
C SER A 52 5.06 -33.58 2.37
N LYS A 53 5.50 -32.31 2.30
CA LYS A 53 6.86 -31.93 1.93
C LYS A 53 7.88 -32.10 3.06
N GLU A 54 7.47 -31.84 4.30
CA GLU A 54 8.34 -32.01 5.46
C GLU A 54 8.64 -33.50 5.73
N LEU A 55 7.74 -34.41 5.32
CA LEU A 55 7.86 -35.87 5.52
C LEU A 55 8.62 -36.64 4.44
N GLY A 56 9.23 -35.98 3.45
CA GLY A 56 10.14 -36.60 2.47
C GLY A 56 9.52 -37.75 1.67
N SER A 57 8.23 -37.69 1.32
CA SER A 57 7.53 -38.75 0.60
C SER A 57 8.08 -38.97 -0.83
N LYS A 58 8.66 -40.12 -1.08
CA LYS A 58 9.29 -40.55 -2.33
C LYS A 58 8.32 -40.88 -3.49
N SER A 59 7.07 -40.43 -3.42
CA SER A 59 6.04 -40.82 -4.39
C SER A 59 5.30 -39.60 -4.98
N SER A 60 5.95 -38.85 -5.86
CA SER A 60 5.26 -38.00 -6.83
C SER A 60 6.04 -37.98 -8.13
N PRO A 61 5.41 -38.27 -9.30
CA PRO A 61 6.09 -38.32 -10.59
C PRO A 61 6.48 -36.96 -11.17
N VAL A 62 6.21 -35.85 -10.47
CA VAL A 62 6.60 -34.50 -10.89
C VAL A 62 8.05 -34.25 -10.47
N LYS A 63 8.94 -34.11 -11.44
CA LYS A 63 10.37 -33.85 -11.22
C LYS A 63 10.53 -32.57 -10.36
N GLN A 64 11.17 -32.75 -9.20
CA GLN A 64 11.40 -31.69 -8.18
C GLN A 64 12.11 -30.47 -8.74
N ASN A 65 12.76 -30.52 -9.90
CA ASN A 65 13.52 -29.44 -10.51
C ASN A 65 12.65 -28.41 -11.24
N GLU A 66 11.41 -28.73 -11.63
CA GLU A 66 10.56 -27.82 -12.42
C GLU A 66 9.66 -26.93 -11.55
N LEU A 67 9.33 -27.38 -10.34
CA LEU A 67 8.50 -26.64 -9.39
C LEU A 67 9.32 -25.88 -8.34
N GLY A 68 10.63 -26.11 -8.25
CA GLY A 68 11.52 -25.51 -7.26
C GLY A 68 11.50 -23.97 -7.25
N PRO A 69 11.64 -23.29 -8.41
CA PRO A 69 11.59 -21.83 -8.47
C PRO A 69 10.21 -21.26 -8.13
N PHE A 70 9.15 -21.95 -8.54
CA PHE A 70 7.76 -21.54 -8.26
C PHE A 70 7.38 -21.73 -6.78
N LEU A 71 7.90 -22.78 -6.15
CA LEU A 71 7.65 -23.11 -4.75
C LEU A 71 8.65 -22.45 -3.80
N GLY A 72 9.81 -21.99 -4.26
CA GLY A 72 10.77 -21.19 -3.48
C GLY A 72 10.19 -19.83 -3.05
N SER A 73 9.25 -19.31 -3.82
CA SER A 73 8.44 -18.12 -3.46
C SER A 73 7.35 -18.41 -2.40
N THR A 74 7.01 -19.67 -2.13
CA THR A 74 5.91 -20.09 -1.24
C THR A 74 6.31 -20.28 0.23
N LYS A 75 7.35 -19.61 0.72
CA LYS A 75 7.53 -19.36 2.16
C LYS A 75 6.38 -18.53 2.77
N LYS A 76 5.52 -17.96 1.91
CA LYS A 76 4.31 -17.26 2.33
C LYS A 76 3.32 -18.29 2.90
N ARG A 77 2.84 -18.00 4.09
CA ARG A 77 1.87 -18.84 4.80
C ARG A 77 0.46 -18.53 4.29
N PHE A 78 -0.48 -19.45 4.43
CA PHE A 78 -1.89 -19.22 4.11
C PHE A 78 -2.41 -17.87 4.60
N LYS A 79 -2.10 -17.50 5.83
CA LYS A 79 -2.51 -16.22 6.44
C LYS A 79 -1.95 -14.96 5.78
N ASP A 80 -0.94 -15.08 4.95
CA ASP A 80 -0.36 -13.94 4.22
C ASP A 80 -1.24 -13.55 3.01
N HIS A 81 -2.08 -14.50 2.54
CA HIS A 81 -3.02 -14.35 1.42
C HIS A 81 -4.49 -14.31 1.86
N PHE A 82 -4.81 -14.89 3.03
CA PHE A 82 -6.13 -14.96 3.64
C PHE A 82 -6.03 -14.41 5.06
N LYS A 83 -6.15 -13.07 5.20
CA LYS A 83 -6.09 -12.41 6.51
C LYS A 83 -7.47 -12.48 7.15
N GLU A 84 -7.58 -13.22 8.26
CA GLU A 84 -8.82 -13.33 9.01
C GLU A 84 -9.25 -11.99 9.56
N ASN A 85 -10.54 -11.69 9.44
CA ASN A 85 -11.20 -10.49 9.89
C ASN A 85 -12.60 -10.85 10.42
N THR A 86 -13.32 -9.87 10.97
CA THR A 86 -14.70 -10.02 11.44
C THR A 86 -15.55 -8.83 11.01
N TYR A 87 -16.85 -9.05 10.90
CA TYR A 87 -17.82 -7.98 10.70
C TYR A 87 -19.06 -8.22 11.56
N ILE A 88 -19.85 -7.17 11.78
CA ILE A 88 -21.12 -7.26 12.48
C ILE A 88 -22.21 -7.46 11.43
N ALA A 89 -22.89 -8.61 11.48
CA ALA A 89 -24.03 -8.90 10.62
C ALA A 89 -25.27 -8.10 11.03
N GLU A 90 -26.28 -8.01 10.17
CA GLU A 90 -27.53 -7.26 10.42
C GLU A 90 -28.24 -7.68 11.71
N ASN A 91 -28.08 -8.92 12.12
CA ASN A 91 -28.63 -9.45 13.38
C ASN A 91 -27.77 -9.14 14.62
N GLY A 92 -26.77 -8.26 14.50
CA GLY A 92 -25.87 -7.85 15.57
C GLY A 92 -24.79 -8.87 15.95
N ARG A 93 -24.71 -10.02 15.27
CA ARG A 93 -23.69 -11.05 15.57
C ARG A 93 -22.38 -10.75 14.85
N THR A 94 -21.27 -10.95 15.56
CA THR A 94 -19.93 -10.93 14.96
C THR A 94 -19.73 -12.19 14.13
N VAL A 95 -19.42 -12.03 12.85
CA VAL A 95 -19.23 -13.11 11.91
C VAL A 95 -17.80 -13.01 11.33
N ARG A 96 -17.16 -14.15 11.13
CA ARG A 96 -15.85 -14.28 10.51
C ARG A 96 -15.90 -13.85 9.04
N SER A 97 -14.87 -13.15 8.61
CA SER A 97 -14.62 -12.79 7.20
C SER A 97 -13.12 -12.90 6.89
N TYR A 98 -12.75 -12.70 5.64
CA TYR A 98 -11.35 -12.69 5.22
C TYR A 98 -11.08 -11.51 4.30
N ASP A 99 -9.93 -10.87 4.49
CA ASP A 99 -9.32 -9.99 3.51
C ASP A 99 -8.42 -10.86 2.61
N LEU A 100 -8.60 -10.78 1.31
CA LEU A 100 -7.93 -11.59 0.30
C LEU A 100 -7.05 -10.71 -0.56
N ASP A 101 -5.77 -11.04 -0.70
CA ASP A 101 -4.94 -10.44 -1.74
C ASP A 101 -5.25 -11.09 -3.10
N ARG A 102 -4.60 -10.62 -4.17
CA ARG A 102 -4.78 -11.15 -5.53
C ARG A 102 -4.62 -12.67 -5.61
N PHE A 103 -3.62 -13.22 -4.91
CA PHE A 103 -3.39 -14.67 -4.91
C PHE A 103 -4.50 -15.43 -4.17
N GLY A 104 -4.88 -14.98 -2.97
CA GLY A 104 -5.98 -15.57 -2.20
C GLY A 104 -7.31 -15.52 -2.96
N PHE A 105 -7.60 -14.38 -3.60
CA PHE A 105 -8.76 -14.25 -4.49
C PHE A 105 -8.71 -15.28 -5.63
N THR A 106 -7.58 -15.39 -6.34
CA THR A 106 -7.42 -16.34 -7.46
C THR A 106 -7.68 -17.77 -7.01
N MET A 107 -7.06 -18.19 -5.90
CA MET A 107 -7.26 -19.53 -5.33
C MET A 107 -8.75 -19.80 -5.01
N LEU A 108 -9.43 -18.83 -4.43
CA LEU A 108 -10.84 -18.95 -4.07
C LEU A 108 -11.74 -19.10 -5.30
N VAL A 109 -11.56 -18.26 -6.32
CA VAL A 109 -12.48 -18.19 -7.47
C VAL A 109 -12.15 -19.16 -8.60
N THR A 110 -11.02 -19.88 -8.53
CA THR A 110 -10.64 -20.87 -9.55
C THR A 110 -11.74 -21.93 -9.78
N SER A 111 -12.45 -22.33 -8.73
CA SER A 111 -13.54 -23.29 -8.81
C SER A 111 -14.89 -22.70 -9.26
N PHE A 112 -15.00 -21.40 -9.46
CA PHE A 112 -16.25 -20.77 -9.92
C PHE A 112 -16.29 -20.83 -11.46
N ASN A 113 -17.35 -21.42 -12.01
CA ASN A 113 -17.50 -21.67 -13.44
C ASN A 113 -18.68 -20.89 -14.04
N GLY A 114 -18.69 -20.81 -15.36
CA GLY A 114 -19.75 -20.14 -16.13
C GLY A 114 -19.34 -18.76 -16.66
N LYS A 115 -20.11 -18.29 -17.66
CA LYS A 115 -19.83 -17.04 -18.37
C LYS A 115 -19.83 -15.81 -17.45
N GLU A 116 -20.80 -15.75 -16.54
CA GLU A 116 -20.89 -14.64 -15.56
C GLU A 116 -19.72 -14.67 -14.57
N ALA A 117 -19.34 -15.86 -14.06
CA ALA A 117 -18.19 -15.97 -13.18
C ALA A 117 -16.89 -15.52 -13.89
N MET A 118 -16.74 -15.78 -15.19
CA MET A 118 -15.59 -15.32 -15.97
C MET A 118 -15.57 -13.80 -16.09
N LYS A 119 -16.72 -13.15 -16.35
CA LYS A 119 -16.80 -11.68 -16.40
C LYS A 119 -16.33 -11.04 -15.08
N PHE A 120 -16.83 -11.56 -13.96
CA PHE A 120 -16.41 -11.06 -12.63
C PHE A 120 -14.94 -11.29 -12.34
N LYS A 121 -14.39 -12.46 -12.73
CA LYS A 121 -12.95 -12.70 -12.60
C LYS A 121 -12.13 -11.67 -13.35
N LEU A 122 -12.49 -11.38 -14.61
CA LEU A 122 -11.80 -10.39 -15.43
C LEU A 122 -11.89 -8.98 -14.83
N ALA A 123 -13.07 -8.58 -14.34
CA ALA A 123 -13.26 -7.29 -13.68
C ALA A 123 -12.39 -7.16 -12.42
N TYR A 124 -12.33 -8.20 -11.58
CA TYR A 124 -11.45 -8.21 -10.40
C TYR A 124 -9.97 -8.16 -10.77
N PHE A 125 -9.53 -8.89 -11.78
CA PHE A 125 -8.13 -8.85 -12.21
C PHE A 125 -7.73 -7.46 -12.72
N SER A 126 -8.58 -6.82 -13.54
CA SER A 126 -8.36 -5.43 -13.96
C SER A 126 -8.24 -4.50 -12.76
N ARG A 127 -9.15 -4.63 -11.79
CA ARG A 127 -9.14 -3.79 -10.60
C ARG A 127 -7.92 -4.02 -9.70
N PHE A 128 -7.48 -5.27 -9.54
CA PHE A 128 -6.23 -5.58 -8.85
C PHE A 128 -5.03 -4.98 -9.56
N ASP A 129 -4.95 -5.06 -10.90
CA ASP A 129 -3.86 -4.48 -11.69
C ASP A 129 -3.80 -2.95 -11.49
N GLU A 130 -4.93 -2.25 -11.53
CA GLU A 130 -5.01 -0.81 -11.28
C GLU A 130 -4.50 -0.44 -9.88
N MET A 131 -4.97 -1.17 -8.86
CA MET A 131 -4.57 -0.90 -7.47
C MET A 131 -3.09 -1.23 -7.21
N GLU A 132 -2.58 -2.30 -7.82
CA GLU A 132 -1.16 -2.67 -7.72
C GLU A 132 -0.26 -1.63 -8.42
N GLN A 133 -0.67 -1.11 -9.59
CA GLN A 133 0.05 -0.02 -10.25
C GLN A 133 0.04 1.27 -9.41
N GLU A 134 -1.08 1.59 -8.79
CA GLU A 134 -1.15 2.74 -7.87
C GLU A 134 -0.22 2.55 -6.66
N LEU A 135 -0.16 1.34 -6.10
CA LEU A 135 0.76 1.01 -5.01
C LEU A 135 2.22 1.15 -5.42
N ILE A 136 2.59 0.68 -6.62
CA ILE A 136 3.95 0.83 -7.15
C ILE A 136 4.31 2.32 -7.26
N LYS A 137 3.43 3.14 -7.85
CA LYS A 137 3.64 4.59 -7.96
C LYS A 137 3.81 5.24 -6.57
N ARG A 138 2.95 4.90 -5.61
CA ARG A 138 3.04 5.41 -4.24
C ARG A 138 4.33 5.01 -3.55
N ASN A 139 4.75 3.76 -3.68
CA ASN A 139 5.98 3.26 -3.06
C ASN A 139 7.21 3.91 -3.68
N THR A 140 7.27 4.04 -5.01
CA THR A 140 8.35 4.72 -5.72
C THR A 140 8.49 6.17 -5.24
N LEU A 141 7.39 6.92 -5.14
CA LEU A 141 7.40 8.29 -4.64
C LEU A 141 7.88 8.36 -3.18
N TYR A 142 7.49 7.40 -2.35
CA TYR A 142 7.93 7.32 -0.96
C TYR A 142 9.43 7.03 -0.83
N ASP A 143 9.97 6.13 -1.67
CA ASP A 143 11.40 5.80 -1.67
C ASP A 143 12.23 7.01 -2.15
N ILE A 144 11.79 7.72 -3.18
CA ILE A 144 12.43 8.95 -3.65
C ILE A 144 12.41 10.04 -2.56
N GLU A 145 11.28 10.24 -1.88
CA GLU A 145 11.19 11.21 -0.77
C GLU A 145 12.14 10.85 0.36
N LYS A 146 12.21 9.58 0.73
CA LYS A 146 13.11 9.10 1.78
C LYS A 146 14.58 9.37 1.44
N ASP A 147 14.97 9.18 0.18
CA ASP A 147 16.31 9.48 -0.29
C ASP A 147 16.59 10.98 -0.30
N LEU A 148 15.68 11.80 -0.79
CA LEU A 148 15.80 13.26 -0.76
C LEU A 148 15.89 13.78 0.68
N ARG A 149 15.09 13.24 1.58
CA ARG A 149 15.12 13.59 2.99
C ARG A 149 16.47 13.28 3.64
N ARG A 150 17.07 12.15 3.29
CA ARG A 150 18.42 11.80 3.74
C ARG A 150 19.45 12.79 3.18
N GLN A 151 19.41 13.08 1.88
CA GLN A 151 20.28 14.05 1.23
C GLN A 151 20.15 15.45 1.85
N LEU A 152 18.94 15.93 2.11
CA LEU A 152 18.71 17.20 2.80
C LEU A 152 19.32 17.20 4.20
N THR A 153 19.12 16.12 4.96
CA THR A 153 19.68 16.01 6.32
C THR A 153 21.21 16.02 6.30
N ASP A 154 21.84 15.34 5.36
CA ASP A 154 23.30 15.29 5.23
C ASP A 154 23.84 16.64 4.74
N CYS A 155 23.18 17.29 3.79
CA CYS A 155 23.51 18.64 3.34
C CYS A 155 23.42 19.67 4.48
N LEU A 156 22.38 19.60 5.32
CA LEU A 156 22.25 20.46 6.49
C LEU A 156 23.36 20.22 7.52
N LYS A 157 23.79 18.97 7.74
CA LYS A 157 24.94 18.66 8.62
C LYS A 157 26.24 19.30 8.13
N GLU A 158 26.44 19.33 6.83
CA GLU A 158 27.65 19.88 6.22
C GLU A 158 27.68 21.41 6.22
N HIS A 159 26.55 22.06 6.02
CA HIS A 159 26.48 23.50 5.76
C HIS A 159 25.93 24.32 6.93
N TYR A 160 25.23 23.69 7.90
CA TYR A 160 24.67 24.38 9.05
C TYR A 160 25.72 24.60 10.14
N GLN A 161 25.95 25.86 10.50
CA GLN A 161 26.97 26.24 11.50
C GLN A 161 26.38 26.64 12.86
N GLY A 162 25.07 26.43 13.06
CA GLY A 162 24.42 26.76 14.33
C GLY A 162 24.46 25.59 15.34
N ASP A 163 24.05 25.89 16.58
CA ASP A 163 24.13 24.94 17.71
C ASP A 163 23.03 23.88 17.71
N ASN A 164 21.96 24.04 16.93
CA ASN A 164 20.81 23.13 17.00
C ASN A 164 20.34 22.64 15.61
N LEU A 165 21.08 21.70 15.07
CA LEU A 165 20.78 21.05 13.78
C LEU A 165 19.37 20.44 13.75
N SER A 166 18.88 19.88 14.87
CA SER A 166 17.55 19.26 14.92
C SER A 166 16.42 20.32 14.79
N ALA A 167 16.65 21.52 15.29
CA ALA A 167 15.72 22.61 15.10
C ALA A 167 15.73 23.10 13.64
N GLU A 168 16.92 23.18 13.02
CA GLU A 168 17.05 23.55 11.62
C GLU A 168 16.36 22.57 10.68
N ILE A 169 16.58 21.27 10.84
CA ILE A 169 15.89 20.22 10.06
C ILE A 169 14.37 20.36 10.20
N ARG A 170 13.86 20.65 11.40
CA ARG A 170 12.41 20.90 11.62
C ARG A 170 11.95 22.16 10.92
N SER A 171 12.73 23.25 11.00
CA SER A 171 12.44 24.53 10.36
C SER A 171 12.32 24.37 8.83
N MET A 172 13.30 23.74 8.21
CA MET A 172 13.32 23.48 6.78
C MET A 172 12.18 22.57 6.34
N THR A 173 11.86 21.56 7.13
CA THR A 173 10.68 20.69 6.88
C THR A 173 9.37 21.49 6.91
N GLN A 174 9.19 22.36 7.90
CA GLN A 174 8.00 23.22 7.97
C GLN A 174 7.96 24.21 6.81
N LEU A 175 9.09 24.78 6.41
CA LEU A 175 9.19 25.64 5.24
C LEU A 175 8.73 24.91 3.97
N LEU A 176 9.19 23.66 3.74
CA LEU A 176 8.76 22.86 2.60
C LEU A 176 7.23 22.65 2.58
N TYR A 177 6.61 22.31 3.72
CA TYR A 177 5.15 22.20 3.79
C TYR A 177 4.43 23.53 3.53
N MET A 178 4.98 24.64 4.03
CA MET A 178 4.42 25.99 3.82
C MET A 178 4.44 26.41 2.34
N VAL A 179 5.56 26.17 1.63
CA VAL A 179 5.68 26.56 0.21
C VAL A 179 4.95 25.61 -0.74
N THR A 180 4.68 24.39 -0.28
CA THR A 180 4.04 23.33 -1.08
C THR A 180 2.53 23.32 -0.91
N ALA A 181 2.06 23.26 0.33
CA ALA A 181 0.65 23.08 0.69
C ALA A 181 0.04 24.29 1.46
N GLY A 182 0.78 25.39 1.58
CA GLY A 182 0.31 26.63 2.19
C GLY A 182 0.20 26.62 3.72
N ASN A 183 0.45 25.51 4.38
CA ASN A 183 0.29 25.35 5.83
C ASN A 183 1.41 24.50 6.44
N ASN A 184 1.61 24.63 7.75
CA ASN A 184 2.53 23.78 8.50
C ASN A 184 1.95 22.36 8.71
N ALA A 185 2.82 21.42 9.11
CA ALA A 185 2.48 20.01 9.31
C ALA A 185 1.27 19.80 10.25
N SER A 186 1.23 20.51 11.37
CA SER A 186 0.14 20.37 12.37
C SER A 186 -1.21 20.84 11.85
N LYS A 187 -1.22 21.94 11.12
CA LYS A 187 -2.43 22.48 10.51
C LYS A 187 -2.91 21.59 9.37
N LEU A 188 -2.01 21.09 8.51
CA LEU A 188 -2.35 20.15 7.45
C LEU A 188 -3.02 18.88 7.99
N LYS A 189 -2.50 18.30 9.08
CA LYS A 189 -3.12 17.13 9.72
C LYS A 189 -4.54 17.45 10.21
N ARG A 190 -4.72 18.56 10.90
CA ARG A 190 -6.01 18.96 11.44
C ARG A 190 -7.03 19.26 10.34
N ASP A 191 -6.64 20.03 9.33
CA ASP A 191 -7.53 20.44 8.24
C ASP A 191 -7.97 19.22 7.39
N ARG A 192 -7.19 18.12 7.40
CA ARG A 192 -7.46 16.87 6.68
C ARG A 192 -7.96 15.73 7.58
N GLY A 193 -8.28 16.01 8.84
CA GLY A 193 -8.87 15.04 9.77
C GLY A 193 -7.97 13.85 10.12
N LEU A 194 -6.64 14.05 10.10
CA LEU A 194 -5.67 12.98 10.34
C LEU A 194 -5.22 12.91 11.80
N ASP A 195 -4.85 11.70 12.24
CA ASP A 195 -4.25 11.48 13.54
C ASP A 195 -2.92 12.23 13.70
N ARG A 196 -2.57 12.58 14.97
CA ARG A 196 -1.31 13.28 15.29
C ARG A 196 -0.07 12.49 14.83
N LYS A 197 -0.13 11.16 14.83
CA LYS A 197 0.96 10.26 14.41
C LYS A 197 1.02 10.03 12.90
N ALA A 198 0.00 10.41 12.14
CA ALA A 198 -0.04 10.25 10.69
C ALA A 198 1.14 10.94 10.01
N SER A 199 1.65 10.35 8.92
CA SER A 199 2.69 10.97 8.10
C SER A 199 2.10 12.09 7.26
N VAL A 200 2.64 13.32 7.36
CA VAL A 200 2.16 14.45 6.53
C VAL A 200 2.41 14.17 5.06
N PHE A 201 3.61 13.72 4.70
CA PHE A 201 3.95 13.42 3.31
C PHE A 201 3.09 12.29 2.73
N ALA A 202 2.96 11.17 3.45
CA ALA A 202 2.29 9.98 2.92
C ALA A 202 0.76 10.07 2.97
N GLU A 203 0.19 10.76 3.95
CA GLU A 203 -1.24 10.73 4.24
C GLU A 203 -1.93 12.08 4.06
N ALA A 204 -1.22 13.18 4.36
CA ALA A 204 -1.82 14.50 4.25
C ALA A 204 -1.66 15.13 2.85
N LEU A 205 -0.55 14.89 2.13
CA LEU A 205 -0.34 15.52 0.83
C LEU A 205 -1.04 14.76 -0.30
N THR A 206 -1.66 15.50 -1.22
CA THR A 206 -2.14 14.98 -2.51
C THR A 206 -0.96 14.56 -3.39
N SER A 207 -1.21 13.81 -4.46
CA SER A 207 -0.14 13.39 -5.40
C SER A 207 0.56 14.60 -6.04
N ALA A 208 -0.18 15.65 -6.38
CA ALA A 208 0.39 16.88 -6.93
C ALA A 208 1.26 17.62 -5.89
N GLU A 209 0.78 17.73 -4.64
CA GLU A 209 1.54 18.34 -3.54
C GLU A 209 2.80 17.54 -3.21
N ARG A 210 2.78 16.20 -3.28
CA ARG A 210 3.97 15.36 -3.08
C ARG A 210 5.03 15.60 -4.14
N SER A 211 4.63 15.65 -5.42
CA SER A 211 5.56 15.96 -6.51
C SER A 211 6.17 17.34 -6.34
N LYS A 212 5.37 18.34 -5.97
CA LYS A 212 5.82 19.70 -5.69
C LYS A 212 6.78 19.72 -4.47
N TYR A 213 6.45 19.00 -3.41
CA TYR A 213 7.28 18.89 -2.21
C TYR A 213 8.68 18.35 -2.56
N MET A 214 8.77 17.24 -3.30
CA MET A 214 10.05 16.66 -3.71
C MET A 214 10.87 17.61 -4.59
N ALA A 215 10.23 18.32 -5.52
CA ALA A 215 10.90 19.33 -6.34
C ALA A 215 11.47 20.48 -5.48
N LYS A 216 10.70 20.97 -4.50
CA LYS A 216 11.15 22.03 -3.58
C LYS A 216 12.24 21.54 -2.60
N GLU A 217 12.18 20.26 -2.18
CA GLU A 217 13.25 19.67 -1.37
C GLU A 217 14.57 19.57 -2.13
N SER A 218 14.55 19.12 -3.40
CA SER A 218 15.73 19.14 -4.27
C SER A 218 16.26 20.57 -4.49
N GLN A 219 15.36 21.54 -4.69
CA GLN A 219 15.75 22.94 -4.83
C GLN A 219 16.39 23.49 -3.55
N LEU A 220 15.86 23.13 -2.38
CA LEU A 220 16.41 23.52 -1.07
C LEU A 220 17.84 22.96 -0.89
N ILE A 221 18.06 21.69 -1.22
CA ILE A 221 19.39 21.08 -1.17
C ILE A 221 20.39 21.85 -2.05
N ALA A 222 20.01 22.17 -3.28
CA ALA A 222 20.86 22.94 -4.20
C ALA A 222 21.17 24.35 -3.68
N LEU A 223 20.23 25.02 -3.03
CA LEU A 223 20.43 26.34 -2.43
C LEU A 223 21.43 26.27 -1.25
N TYR A 224 21.31 25.27 -0.38
CA TYR A 224 22.28 25.05 0.70
C TYR A 224 23.70 24.77 0.16
N GLN A 225 23.81 23.93 -0.85
CA GLN A 225 25.08 23.63 -1.53
C GLN A 225 25.69 24.89 -2.21
N ALA A 226 24.85 25.81 -2.65
CA ALA A 226 25.28 27.13 -3.18
C ALA A 226 25.60 28.17 -2.08
N GLY A 227 25.54 27.76 -0.79
CA GLY A 227 25.87 28.66 0.34
C GLY A 227 24.71 29.56 0.81
N VAL A 228 23.50 29.36 0.30
CA VAL A 228 22.30 30.09 0.75
C VAL A 228 21.75 29.40 1.98
N THR A 229 21.93 29.98 3.17
CA THR A 229 21.52 29.40 4.46
C THR A 229 20.52 30.28 5.23
N ASP A 230 20.32 31.54 4.79
CA ASP A 230 19.35 32.43 5.43
C ASP A 230 17.90 31.99 5.17
N TYR A 231 17.13 31.86 6.24
CA TYR A 231 15.73 31.37 6.18
C TYR A 231 14.82 32.22 5.29
N HIS A 232 14.97 33.55 5.35
CA HIS A 232 14.11 34.46 4.58
C HIS A 232 14.45 34.42 3.09
N GLU A 233 15.72 34.32 2.77
CA GLU A 233 16.20 34.16 1.40
C GLU A 233 15.77 32.81 0.83
N LEU A 234 15.95 31.70 1.55
CA LEU A 234 15.46 30.38 1.17
C LEU A 234 13.95 30.37 0.91
N LYS A 235 13.17 31.00 1.82
CA LYS A 235 11.73 31.11 1.68
C LYS A 235 11.33 31.91 0.44
N ALA A 236 12.05 32.98 0.12
CA ALA A 236 11.78 33.79 -1.06
C ALA A 236 12.09 33.00 -2.35
N LYS A 237 13.22 32.29 -2.42
CA LYS A 237 13.64 31.49 -3.58
C LYS A 237 12.79 30.25 -3.81
N LEU A 238 12.25 29.64 -2.74
CA LEU A 238 11.41 28.45 -2.82
C LEU A 238 9.94 28.75 -3.17
N ARG A 239 9.48 30.00 -3.05
CA ARG A 239 8.13 30.37 -3.47
C ARG A 239 8.01 30.34 -4.99
N ASP A 240 6.87 29.89 -5.48
CA ASP A 240 6.58 30.02 -6.89
C ASP A 240 6.42 31.51 -7.24
N PRO A 241 6.91 31.95 -8.40
CA PRO A 241 6.62 33.30 -8.88
C PRO A 241 5.11 33.50 -8.97
N LYS A 242 4.65 34.67 -8.56
CA LYS A 242 3.24 35.05 -8.66
C LYS A 242 2.82 35.22 -10.11
#